data_6fb876c0a74f54e98807aca35bcc9301
#
_entry.id   6fb876c0a74f54e98807aca35bcc9301
#
_cell.length_a   1.000
_cell.length_b   1.000
_cell.length_c   1.000
_cell.angle_alpha   90.00
_cell.angle_beta   90.00
_cell.angle_gamma   90.00
#
_symmetry.space_group_name_H-M   'P 1'
#
loop_
_entity.id
_entity.type
_entity.pdbx_description
1 polymer ?
#
loop_
_entity_poly.entity_id
_entity_poly.type
_entity_poly.pdbx_seq_one_letter_code
_entity_poly.pdbx_strand_id
1 'polypeptide(L)'
;CTALGEALDDEAPAVVDAGALPLLPELLREGRRCSPVHVLTPHAGEAADLLTALGEARTRSEVDAAPSAAAQRLAALTGATVVLKGTPTLVARANPGHGAPLLSLDAGPGWLATAGSGDVLAGTLGALLAAARADEENGRRALDPAAVAALAVRLHATAGRLAAERTGASPDGGPVAALDVAQALPVAWRRLHDAGRGVGGTVAV
;
A
#
# COMPACT_ATOMS: atom_id res chain seq x y z
N CYS A 1 8.76 -9.68 17.46
CA CYS A 1 10.10 -9.26 16.96
C CYS A 1 10.71 -10.27 15.98
N THR A 2 10.70 -11.59 16.27
CA THR A 2 11.44 -12.59 15.46
C THR A 2 11.01 -12.61 13.99
N ALA A 3 9.73 -12.77 13.69
CA ALA A 3 9.23 -12.86 12.31
C ALA A 3 9.49 -11.61 11.47
N LEU A 4 9.32 -10.40 12.04
CA LEU A 4 9.67 -9.18 11.33
C LEU A 4 11.18 -9.07 11.10
N GLY A 5 11.99 -9.43 12.10
CA GLY A 5 13.43 -9.45 11.96
C GLY A 5 13.90 -10.37 10.83
N GLU A 6 13.38 -11.59 10.78
CA GLU A 6 13.65 -12.55 9.71
C GLU A 6 13.23 -12.00 8.33
N ALA A 7 12.05 -11.36 8.24
CA ALA A 7 11.58 -10.76 6.99
C ALA A 7 12.48 -9.61 6.50
N LEU A 8 13.10 -8.85 7.42
CA LEU A 8 14.05 -7.79 7.03
C LEU A 8 15.42 -8.33 6.61
N ASP A 9 15.83 -9.48 7.16
CA ASP A 9 17.09 -10.14 6.84
C ASP A 9 17.01 -10.93 5.51
N ASP A 10 15.79 -11.22 5.05
CA ASP A 10 15.51 -11.87 3.77
C ASP A 10 15.31 -10.82 2.67
N GLU A 11 15.75 -11.12 1.45
CA GLU A 11 15.45 -10.29 0.26
C GLU A 11 14.04 -10.53 -0.30
N ALA A 12 13.23 -11.34 0.39
CA ALA A 12 11.87 -11.62 -0.01
C ALA A 12 10.96 -10.39 0.18
N PRO A 13 10.02 -10.13 -0.75
CA PRO A 13 9.03 -9.08 -0.57
C PRO A 13 8.20 -9.29 0.70
N ALA A 14 8.05 -8.23 1.49
CA ALA A 14 7.25 -8.28 2.71
C ALA A 14 6.36 -7.03 2.86
N VAL A 15 5.18 -7.23 3.44
CA VAL A 15 4.28 -6.15 3.85
C VAL A 15 4.36 -5.98 5.36
N VAL A 16 4.67 -4.77 5.82
CA VAL A 16 4.75 -4.40 7.23
C VAL A 16 3.58 -3.50 7.55
N ASP A 17 2.61 -4.00 8.32
CA ASP A 17 1.38 -3.30 8.65
C ASP A 17 1.04 -3.41 10.14
N ALA A 18 0.17 -2.54 10.62
CA ALA A 18 -0.43 -2.59 11.95
C ALA A 18 0.61 -2.81 13.08
N GLY A 19 0.43 -3.83 13.91
CA GLY A 19 1.26 -4.13 15.06
C GLY A 19 2.74 -4.44 14.75
N ALA A 20 3.12 -4.63 13.49
CA ALA A 20 4.51 -4.80 13.09
C ALA A 20 5.25 -3.45 12.92
N LEU A 21 4.53 -2.36 12.57
CA LEU A 21 5.12 -1.05 12.36
C LEU A 21 5.86 -0.49 13.60
N PRO A 22 5.31 -0.56 14.83
CA PRO A 22 6.01 -0.08 16.03
C PRO A 22 7.31 -0.82 16.36
N LEU A 23 7.50 -2.03 15.85
CA LEU A 23 8.71 -2.83 16.08
C LEU A 23 9.86 -2.42 15.17
N LEU A 24 9.56 -1.81 14.04
CA LEU A 24 10.54 -1.46 13.01
C LEU A 24 11.67 -0.54 13.49
N PRO A 25 11.41 0.55 14.26
CA PRO A 25 12.47 1.46 14.69
C PRO A 25 13.55 0.79 15.56
N GLU A 26 13.18 -0.19 16.37
CA GLU A 26 14.15 -0.95 17.19
C GLU A 26 15.05 -1.80 16.30
N LEU A 27 14.46 -2.55 15.38
CA LEU A 27 15.20 -3.38 14.43
C LEU A 27 16.16 -2.56 13.55
N LEU A 28 15.73 -1.36 13.14
CA LEU A 28 16.60 -0.45 12.37
C LEU A 28 17.77 0.08 13.23
N ARG A 29 17.54 0.35 14.53
CA ARG A 29 18.62 0.72 15.48
C ARG A 29 19.59 -0.42 15.74
N GLU A 30 19.14 -1.66 15.70
CA GLU A 30 19.98 -2.88 15.79
C GLU A 30 20.81 -3.11 14.52
N GLY A 31 20.68 -2.27 13.49
CA GLY A 31 21.47 -2.34 12.27
C GLY A 31 20.77 -3.04 11.10
N ARG A 32 19.55 -3.57 11.30
CA ARG A 32 18.76 -4.10 10.19
C ARG A 32 18.32 -2.99 9.24
N ARG A 33 17.96 -3.35 8.03
CA ARG A 33 17.55 -2.38 6.99
C ARG A 33 16.34 -2.91 6.23
N CYS A 34 15.42 -2.00 5.91
CA CYS A 34 14.46 -2.33 4.87
C CYS A 34 15.13 -2.25 3.50
N SER A 35 14.58 -2.98 2.57
CA SER A 35 14.89 -2.88 1.15
C SER A 35 13.68 -2.35 0.37
N PRO A 36 13.85 -1.93 -0.88
CA PRO A 36 12.72 -1.45 -1.71
C PRO A 36 11.56 -2.43 -1.84
N VAL A 37 11.79 -3.73 -1.70
CA VAL A 37 10.76 -4.77 -1.80
C VAL A 37 9.92 -4.91 -0.52
N HIS A 38 10.36 -4.29 0.60
CA HIS A 38 9.55 -4.19 1.79
C HIS A 38 8.58 -3.01 1.66
N VAL A 39 7.31 -3.25 1.91
CA VAL A 39 6.26 -2.22 1.78
C VAL A 39 5.62 -1.96 3.14
N LEU A 40 5.74 -0.72 3.63
CA LEU A 40 5.09 -0.26 4.85
C LEU A 40 3.73 0.32 4.50
N THR A 41 2.70 0.02 5.30
CA THR A 41 1.33 0.47 5.01
C THR A 41 0.71 1.28 6.17
N PRO A 42 1.37 2.35 6.68
CA PRO A 42 0.85 3.12 7.79
C PRO A 42 -0.36 3.97 7.39
N HIS A 43 -1.29 4.17 8.33
CA HIS A 43 -2.18 5.34 8.32
C HIS A 43 -1.48 6.56 8.97
N ALA A 44 -2.10 7.75 8.93
CA ALA A 44 -1.46 8.98 9.40
C ALA A 44 -0.98 8.94 10.86
N GLY A 45 -1.72 8.27 11.77
CA GLY A 45 -1.31 8.09 13.16
C GLY A 45 -0.07 7.19 13.27
N GLU A 46 -0.07 6.02 12.65
CA GLU A 46 1.07 5.10 12.61
C GLU A 46 2.29 5.75 11.95
N ALA A 47 2.08 6.57 10.93
CA ALA A 47 3.15 7.32 10.27
C ALA A 47 3.78 8.36 11.21
N ALA A 48 2.96 9.08 11.99
CA ALA A 48 3.44 10.03 12.98
C ALA A 48 4.26 9.36 14.08
N ASP A 49 3.75 8.23 14.61
CA ASP A 49 4.44 7.45 15.64
C ASP A 49 5.77 6.90 15.11
N LEU A 50 5.78 6.39 13.88
CA LEU A 50 6.97 5.85 13.25
C LEU A 50 8.03 6.94 12.99
N LEU A 51 7.63 8.11 12.45
CA LEU A 51 8.52 9.27 12.27
C LEU A 51 9.13 9.70 13.60
N THR A 52 8.31 9.80 14.64
CA THR A 52 8.76 10.19 15.99
C THR A 52 9.76 9.16 16.55
N ALA A 53 9.50 7.88 16.41
CA ALA A 53 10.40 6.82 16.86
C ALA A 53 11.71 6.76 16.06
N LEU A 54 11.71 7.29 14.82
CA LEU A 54 12.89 7.45 13.97
C LEU A 54 13.64 8.79 14.19
N GLY A 55 13.24 9.57 15.19
CA GLY A 55 13.92 10.81 15.61
C GLY A 55 13.33 12.09 15.01
N GLU A 56 12.20 12.01 14.33
CA GLU A 56 11.51 13.17 13.75
C GLU A 56 10.13 13.34 14.36
N ALA A 57 10.06 14.07 15.47
CA ALA A 57 8.78 14.30 16.18
C ALA A 57 7.70 14.85 15.24
N ARG A 58 6.62 14.10 15.09
CA ARG A 58 5.45 14.44 14.28
C ARG A 58 4.17 14.06 14.99
N THR A 59 3.20 14.92 14.90
CA THR A 59 1.81 14.63 15.29
C THR A 59 1.03 14.09 14.10
N ARG A 60 -0.05 13.37 14.36
CA ARG A 60 -0.99 12.94 13.32
C ARG A 60 -1.48 14.13 12.49
N SER A 61 -1.81 15.25 13.13
CA SER A 61 -2.30 16.47 12.44
C SER A 61 -1.28 17.04 11.46
N GLU A 62 0.02 16.99 11.79
CA GLU A 62 1.09 17.41 10.88
C GLU A 62 1.25 16.47 9.70
N VAL A 63 1.08 15.15 9.91
CA VAL A 63 1.06 14.20 8.82
C VAL A 63 -0.15 14.41 7.91
N ASP A 64 -1.34 14.61 8.48
CA ASP A 64 -2.57 14.90 7.72
C ASP A 64 -2.45 16.22 6.93
N ALA A 65 -1.74 17.22 7.44
CA ALA A 65 -1.50 18.50 6.76
C ALA A 65 -0.47 18.41 5.61
N ALA A 66 0.49 17.49 5.69
CA ALA A 66 1.57 17.34 4.71
C ALA A 66 1.86 15.85 4.39
N PRO A 67 0.86 15.08 3.92
CA PRO A 67 0.98 13.63 3.79
C PRO A 67 2.04 13.21 2.76
N SER A 68 2.22 13.99 1.70
CA SER A 68 3.24 13.73 0.68
C SER A 68 4.66 13.78 1.26
N ALA A 69 4.94 14.80 2.07
CA ALA A 69 6.23 14.95 2.73
C ALA A 69 6.47 13.83 3.74
N ALA A 70 5.44 13.45 4.51
CA ALA A 70 5.52 12.36 5.49
C ALA A 70 5.81 11.01 4.82
N ALA A 71 5.10 10.67 3.74
CA ALA A 71 5.30 9.42 3.00
C ALA A 71 6.72 9.34 2.41
N GLN A 72 7.18 10.40 1.76
CA GLN A 72 8.53 10.46 1.20
C GLN A 72 9.62 10.40 2.29
N ARG A 73 9.37 11.06 3.42
CA ARG A 73 10.32 11.04 4.53
C ARG A 73 10.45 9.66 5.17
N LEU A 74 9.33 8.97 5.39
CA LEU A 74 9.34 7.59 5.87
C LEU A 74 10.10 6.67 4.90
N ALA A 75 9.84 6.79 3.60
CA ALA A 75 10.55 6.00 2.58
C ALA A 75 12.05 6.25 2.61
N ALA A 76 12.48 7.52 2.76
CA ALA A 76 13.89 7.90 2.86
C ALA A 76 14.57 7.37 4.13
N LEU A 77 13.88 7.43 5.28
CA LEU A 77 14.42 6.98 6.57
C LEU A 77 14.53 5.47 6.68
N THR A 78 13.55 4.76 6.11
CA THR A 78 13.47 3.30 6.25
C THR A 78 14.12 2.53 5.10
N GLY A 79 14.20 3.12 3.91
CA GLY A 79 14.60 2.42 2.69
C GLY A 79 13.51 1.52 2.10
N ALA A 80 12.31 1.55 2.66
CA ALA A 80 11.15 0.79 2.21
C ALA A 80 10.27 1.60 1.24
N THR A 81 9.47 0.91 0.43
CA THR A 81 8.31 1.52 -0.22
C THR A 81 7.23 1.81 0.82
N VAL A 82 6.58 2.97 0.76
CA VAL A 82 5.57 3.39 1.75
C VAL A 82 4.24 3.63 1.08
N VAL A 83 3.20 2.96 1.57
CA VAL A 83 1.79 3.21 1.25
C VAL A 83 1.17 3.96 2.42
N LEU A 84 1.12 5.28 2.37
CA LEU A 84 0.45 6.08 3.39
C LEU A 84 -1.06 6.05 3.13
N LYS A 85 -1.78 5.31 4.00
CA LYS A 85 -3.24 5.17 3.93
C LYS A 85 -3.91 6.50 4.29
N GLY A 86 -4.79 6.98 3.41
CA GLY A 86 -5.51 8.25 3.58
C GLY A 86 -6.35 8.56 2.34
N THR A 87 -6.92 9.76 2.28
CA THR A 87 -7.69 10.25 1.12
C THR A 87 -7.04 11.53 0.59
N PRO A 88 -6.21 11.40 -0.48
CA PRO A 88 -5.86 10.20 -1.25
C PRO A 88 -4.89 9.26 -0.50
N THR A 89 -4.77 8.00 -0.97
CA THR A 89 -3.69 7.11 -0.57
C THR A 89 -2.44 7.41 -1.40
N LEU A 90 -1.30 7.53 -0.73
CA LEU A 90 -0.03 7.90 -1.36
C LEU A 90 0.94 6.72 -1.37
N VAL A 91 1.66 6.53 -2.50
CA VAL A 91 2.72 5.55 -2.58
C VAL A 91 4.05 6.26 -2.86
N ALA A 92 4.95 6.22 -1.89
CA ALA A 92 6.31 6.74 -1.98
C ALA A 92 7.29 5.58 -2.24
N ARG A 93 8.16 5.78 -3.23
CA ARG A 93 9.23 4.81 -3.57
C ARG A 93 10.34 4.85 -2.55
N ALA A 94 10.90 3.69 -2.23
CA ALA A 94 12.20 3.61 -1.58
C ALA A 94 13.26 4.28 -2.48
N ASN A 95 14.14 5.07 -1.89
CA ASN A 95 15.23 5.74 -2.59
C ASN A 95 14.77 6.40 -3.92
N PRO A 96 13.86 7.38 -3.86
CA PRO A 96 13.50 8.08 -5.06
C PRO A 96 14.76 8.77 -5.61
N GLY A 97 15.28 8.31 -6.76
CA GLY A 97 16.22 9.10 -7.54
C GLY A 97 15.62 10.50 -7.74
N HIS A 98 16.44 11.53 -7.94
CA HIS A 98 15.98 12.90 -8.12
C HIS A 98 14.84 12.93 -9.16
N GLY A 99 13.59 13.18 -8.68
CA GLY A 99 12.41 13.30 -9.52
C GLY A 99 11.52 12.07 -9.68
N ALA A 100 11.72 10.99 -8.92
CA ALA A 100 10.78 9.88 -8.96
C ALA A 100 9.41 10.32 -8.41
N PRO A 101 8.30 10.15 -9.17
CA PRO A 101 7.01 10.68 -8.78
C PRO A 101 6.45 9.93 -7.57
N LEU A 102 5.89 10.69 -6.63
CA LEU A 102 4.97 10.17 -5.64
C LEU A 102 3.66 9.80 -6.37
N LEU A 103 3.15 8.60 -6.13
CA LEU A 103 1.88 8.19 -6.71
C LEU A 103 0.74 8.60 -5.75
N SER A 104 -0.25 9.28 -6.29
CA SER A 104 -1.49 9.64 -5.57
C SER A 104 -2.65 8.85 -6.15
N LEU A 105 -3.35 8.12 -5.32
CA LEU A 105 -4.35 7.14 -5.71
C LEU A 105 -5.66 7.41 -4.96
N ASP A 106 -6.75 7.21 -5.67
CA ASP A 106 -8.08 7.21 -5.08
C ASP A 106 -8.17 6.10 -3.99
N ALA A 107 -8.54 6.50 -2.79
CA ALA A 107 -8.66 5.61 -1.65
C ALA A 107 -9.94 4.74 -1.66
N GLY A 108 -10.85 5.00 -2.58
CA GLY A 108 -12.17 4.36 -2.62
C GLY A 108 -13.22 5.09 -1.78
N PRO A 109 -14.36 4.45 -1.50
CA PRO A 109 -15.45 5.07 -0.75
C PRO A 109 -15.08 5.21 0.73
N GLY A 110 -15.66 6.22 1.41
CA GLY A 110 -15.49 6.43 2.84
C GLY A 110 -15.87 5.23 3.72
N TRP A 111 -16.71 4.34 3.20
CA TRP A 111 -17.09 3.07 3.84
C TRP A 111 -15.92 2.11 4.06
N LEU A 112 -14.78 2.31 3.37
CA LEU A 112 -13.55 1.55 3.63
C LEU A 112 -12.87 1.93 4.96
N ALA A 113 -13.32 2.97 5.66
CA ALA A 113 -12.88 3.28 7.01
C ALA A 113 -13.52 2.32 8.05
N THR A 114 -13.56 1.04 7.75
CA THR A 114 -14.04 -0.05 8.61
C THR A 114 -12.89 -0.91 9.12
N ALA A 115 -13.06 -1.49 10.31
CA ALA A 115 -12.04 -2.37 10.89
C ALA A 115 -11.76 -3.58 9.97
N GLY A 116 -10.49 -3.93 9.81
CA GLY A 116 -10.05 -5.03 8.96
C GLY A 116 -9.91 -4.70 7.46
N SER A 117 -10.35 -3.54 7.00
CA SER A 117 -10.16 -3.12 5.61
C SER A 117 -8.68 -2.97 5.26
N GLY A 118 -7.85 -2.48 6.20
CA GLY A 118 -6.40 -2.43 6.07
C GLY A 118 -5.79 -3.81 5.90
N ASP A 119 -6.28 -4.82 6.64
CA ASP A 119 -5.80 -6.20 6.52
C ASP A 119 -6.09 -6.79 5.13
N VAL A 120 -7.25 -6.44 4.53
CA VAL A 120 -7.58 -6.82 3.15
C VAL A 120 -6.61 -6.18 2.16
N LEU A 121 -6.26 -4.90 2.34
CA LEU A 121 -5.26 -4.22 1.51
C LEU A 121 -3.89 -4.87 1.68
N ALA A 122 -3.44 -5.11 2.91
CA ALA A 122 -2.14 -5.71 3.20
C ALA A 122 -2.03 -7.13 2.62
N GLY A 123 -3.07 -7.96 2.77
CA GLY A 123 -3.13 -9.31 2.19
C GLY A 123 -3.13 -9.28 0.65
N THR A 124 -3.89 -8.38 0.04
CA THR A 124 -3.92 -8.18 -1.41
C THR A 124 -2.54 -7.77 -1.93
N LEU A 125 -1.90 -6.83 -1.25
CA LEU A 125 -0.55 -6.36 -1.60
C LEU A 125 0.48 -7.48 -1.48
N GLY A 126 0.45 -8.26 -0.40
CA GLY A 126 1.36 -9.39 -0.20
C GLY A 126 1.23 -10.44 -1.31
N ALA A 127 0.00 -10.79 -1.69
CA ALA A 127 -0.25 -11.73 -2.78
C ALA A 127 0.27 -11.22 -4.14
N LEU A 128 0.09 -9.93 -4.43
CA LEU A 128 0.57 -9.31 -5.67
C LEU A 128 2.11 -9.18 -5.69
N LEU A 129 2.73 -8.88 -4.55
CA LEU A 129 4.19 -8.84 -4.43
C LEU A 129 4.80 -10.23 -4.66
N ALA A 130 4.22 -11.27 -4.08
CA ALA A 130 4.67 -12.65 -4.28
C ALA A 130 4.55 -13.08 -5.75
N ALA A 131 3.45 -12.73 -6.41
CA ALA A 131 3.27 -13.02 -7.84
C ALA A 131 4.28 -12.25 -8.72
N ALA A 132 4.52 -10.97 -8.41
CA ALA A 132 5.48 -10.15 -9.14
C ALA A 132 6.93 -10.62 -8.93
N ARG A 133 7.27 -11.12 -7.74
CA ARG A 133 8.57 -11.74 -7.46
C ARG A 133 8.76 -13.01 -8.28
N ALA A 134 7.74 -13.87 -8.34
CA ALA A 134 7.80 -15.07 -9.17
C ALA A 134 7.96 -14.73 -10.66
N ASP A 135 7.35 -13.66 -11.16
CA ASP A 135 7.54 -13.19 -12.53
C ASP A 135 8.97 -12.70 -12.79
N GLU A 136 9.57 -11.99 -11.82
CA GLU A 136 10.97 -11.54 -11.88
C GLU A 136 11.92 -12.73 -11.91
N GLU A 137 11.76 -13.70 -11.03
CA GLU A 137 12.56 -14.92 -10.98
C GLU A 137 12.48 -15.76 -12.27
N ASN A 138 11.34 -15.69 -12.94
CA ASN A 138 11.14 -16.33 -14.26
C ASN A 138 11.57 -15.44 -15.44
N GLY A 139 12.19 -14.29 -15.19
CA GLY A 139 12.68 -13.36 -16.22
C GLY A 139 11.60 -12.68 -17.05
N ARG A 140 10.34 -12.67 -16.58
CA ARG A 140 9.20 -12.07 -17.30
C ARG A 140 9.16 -10.56 -17.16
N ARG A 141 9.33 -10.06 -15.93
CA ARG A 141 9.26 -8.64 -15.61
C ARG A 141 10.01 -8.35 -14.31
N ALA A 142 10.77 -7.25 -14.28
CA ALA A 142 11.39 -6.78 -13.04
C ALA A 142 10.33 -6.35 -12.02
N LEU A 143 10.57 -6.68 -10.76
CA LEU A 143 9.71 -6.28 -9.64
C LEU A 143 9.80 -4.77 -9.42
N ASP A 144 8.68 -4.07 -9.52
CA ASP A 144 8.50 -2.69 -9.10
C ASP A 144 7.52 -2.63 -7.92
N PRO A 145 7.99 -2.61 -6.66
CA PRO A 145 7.11 -2.66 -5.49
C PRO A 145 6.12 -1.50 -5.42
N ALA A 146 6.50 -0.30 -5.88
CA ALA A 146 5.60 0.84 -5.88
C ALA A 146 4.47 0.71 -6.93
N ALA A 147 4.77 0.16 -8.10
CA ALA A 147 3.73 -0.14 -9.10
C ALA A 147 2.79 -1.24 -8.60
N VAL A 148 3.33 -2.27 -7.93
CA VAL A 148 2.52 -3.34 -7.31
C VAL A 148 1.64 -2.76 -6.19
N ALA A 149 2.19 -1.89 -5.34
CA ALA A 149 1.42 -1.21 -4.29
C ALA A 149 0.30 -0.34 -4.87
N ALA A 150 0.58 0.40 -5.94
CA ALA A 150 -0.44 1.20 -6.63
C ALA A 150 -1.57 0.33 -7.21
N LEU A 151 -1.24 -0.83 -7.78
CA LEU A 151 -2.23 -1.79 -8.25
C LEU A 151 -3.08 -2.34 -7.08
N ALA A 152 -2.45 -2.70 -5.95
CA ALA A 152 -3.16 -3.17 -4.77
C ALA A 152 -4.15 -2.13 -4.22
N VAL A 153 -3.73 -0.86 -4.13
CA VAL A 153 -4.60 0.25 -3.69
C VAL A 153 -5.79 0.42 -4.65
N ARG A 154 -5.55 0.44 -5.96
CA ARG A 154 -6.63 0.54 -6.96
C ARG A 154 -7.59 -0.63 -6.91
N LEU A 155 -7.07 -1.83 -6.73
CA LEU A 155 -7.87 -3.05 -6.62
C LEU A 155 -8.75 -3.02 -5.37
N HIS A 156 -8.16 -2.65 -4.22
CA HIS A 156 -8.87 -2.49 -2.95
C HIS A 156 -9.96 -1.41 -3.02
N ALA A 157 -9.64 -0.23 -3.56
CA ALA A 157 -10.61 0.86 -3.76
C ALA A 157 -11.78 0.44 -4.68
N THR A 158 -11.49 -0.28 -5.76
CA THR A 158 -12.51 -0.81 -6.68
C THR A 158 -13.38 -1.86 -6.00
N ALA A 159 -12.78 -2.77 -5.23
CA ALA A 159 -13.50 -3.77 -4.44
C ALA A 159 -14.40 -3.12 -3.39
N GLY A 160 -13.90 -2.06 -2.72
CA GLY A 160 -14.69 -1.29 -1.76
C GLY A 160 -15.93 -0.63 -2.37
N ARG A 161 -15.79 -0.05 -3.57
CA ARG A 161 -16.95 0.50 -4.32
C ARG A 161 -17.96 -0.59 -4.66
N LEU A 162 -17.49 -1.70 -5.21
CA LEU A 162 -18.34 -2.85 -5.55
C LEU A 162 -19.08 -3.41 -4.33
N ALA A 163 -18.41 -3.48 -3.19
CA ALA A 163 -19.01 -3.92 -1.95
C ALA A 163 -20.08 -2.91 -1.48
N ALA A 164 -19.76 -1.61 -1.48
CA ALA A 164 -20.68 -0.55 -1.07
C ALA A 164 -21.92 -0.45 -1.97
N GLU A 165 -21.74 -0.59 -3.30
CA GLU A 165 -22.86 -0.67 -4.27
C GLU A 165 -23.85 -1.80 -3.94
N ARG A 166 -23.35 -2.94 -3.44
CA ARG A 166 -24.17 -4.11 -3.08
C ARG A 166 -24.95 -3.94 -1.78
N THR A 167 -24.45 -3.13 -0.85
CA THR A 167 -25.01 -2.98 0.50
C THR A 167 -25.86 -1.73 0.66
N GLY A 168 -25.83 -0.79 -0.28
CA GLY A 168 -26.50 0.49 -0.16
C GLY A 168 -27.56 0.75 -1.23
N ALA A 169 -28.62 1.46 -0.82
CA ALA A 169 -29.65 1.97 -1.70
C ALA A 169 -29.39 3.42 -2.17
N SER A 170 -28.26 4.03 -1.74
CA SER A 170 -27.87 5.39 -2.15
C SER A 170 -26.85 5.35 -3.28
N PRO A 171 -26.70 6.47 -4.05
CA PRO A 171 -25.65 6.57 -5.06
C PRO A 171 -24.23 6.37 -4.53
N ASP A 172 -24.01 6.66 -3.23
CA ASP A 172 -22.71 6.50 -2.55
C ASP A 172 -22.53 5.09 -1.95
N GLY A 173 -23.50 4.21 -2.18
CA GLY A 173 -23.51 2.85 -1.59
C GLY A 173 -23.88 2.83 -0.12
N GLY A 174 -23.51 1.77 0.57
CA GLY A 174 -23.77 1.54 1.99
C GLY A 174 -22.56 1.03 2.75
N PRO A 175 -22.68 0.87 4.09
CA PRO A 175 -21.60 0.37 4.94
C PRO A 175 -21.17 -1.03 4.51
N VAL A 176 -19.86 -1.28 4.63
CA VAL A 176 -19.24 -2.56 4.27
C VAL A 176 -18.48 -3.13 5.45
N ALA A 177 -18.42 -4.46 5.54
CA ALA A 177 -17.46 -5.16 6.37
C ALA A 177 -16.20 -5.50 5.54
N ALA A 178 -15.07 -5.75 6.21
CA ALA A 178 -13.83 -6.15 5.54
C ALA A 178 -14.03 -7.39 4.64
N LEU A 179 -14.85 -8.34 5.06
CA LEU A 179 -15.15 -9.53 4.27
C LEU A 179 -15.89 -9.22 2.97
N ASP A 180 -16.77 -8.22 2.96
CA ASP A 180 -17.48 -7.80 1.74
C ASP A 180 -16.49 -7.26 0.70
N VAL A 181 -15.47 -6.51 1.16
CA VAL A 181 -14.39 -6.00 0.33
C VAL A 181 -13.55 -7.16 -0.22
N ALA A 182 -13.15 -8.10 0.63
CA ALA A 182 -12.38 -9.27 0.21
C ALA A 182 -13.13 -10.11 -0.83
N GLN A 183 -14.42 -10.33 -0.64
CA GLN A 183 -15.26 -11.07 -1.59
C GLN A 183 -15.46 -10.34 -2.93
N ALA A 184 -15.32 -9.02 -2.95
CA ALA A 184 -15.42 -8.21 -4.17
C ALA A 184 -14.13 -8.19 -5.01
N LEU A 185 -12.97 -8.56 -4.44
CA LEU A 185 -11.66 -8.54 -5.12
C LEU A 185 -11.64 -9.27 -6.48
N PRO A 186 -12.22 -10.48 -6.64
CA PRO A 186 -12.19 -11.16 -7.94
C PRO A 186 -12.95 -10.40 -9.04
N VAL A 187 -14.02 -9.70 -8.70
CA VAL A 187 -14.78 -8.87 -9.64
C VAL A 187 -14.02 -7.58 -9.95
N ALA A 188 -13.43 -6.96 -8.92
CA ALA A 188 -12.58 -5.78 -9.08
C ALA A 188 -11.39 -6.05 -10.00
N TRP A 189 -10.74 -7.19 -9.83
CA TRP A 189 -9.65 -7.63 -10.71
C TRP A 189 -10.09 -7.70 -12.18
N ARG A 190 -11.21 -8.38 -12.47
CA ARG A 190 -11.73 -8.47 -13.84
C ARG A 190 -12.02 -7.08 -14.42
N ARG A 191 -12.69 -6.18 -13.67
CA ARG A 191 -12.97 -4.80 -14.14
C ARG A 191 -11.70 -4.03 -14.50
N LEU A 192 -10.67 -4.10 -13.67
CA LEU A 192 -9.40 -3.41 -13.94
C LEU A 192 -8.65 -4.01 -15.15
N HIS A 193 -8.65 -5.32 -15.26
CA HIS A 193 -8.02 -6.02 -16.38
C HIS A 193 -8.70 -5.71 -17.73
N ASP A 194 -10.04 -5.71 -17.76
CA ASP A 194 -10.79 -5.43 -18.99
C ASP A 194 -10.65 -3.96 -19.41
N ALA A 195 -10.65 -3.03 -18.46
CA ALA A 195 -10.38 -1.63 -18.71
C ALA A 195 -8.97 -1.40 -19.31
N GLY A 196 -7.96 -2.14 -18.85
CA GLY A 196 -6.60 -2.08 -19.40
C GLY A 196 -6.51 -2.59 -20.85
N ARG A 197 -7.31 -3.56 -21.22
CA ARG A 197 -7.38 -4.07 -22.61
C ARG A 197 -8.06 -3.09 -23.55
N GLY A 198 -9.05 -2.33 -23.08
CA GLY A 198 -9.78 -1.35 -23.91
C GLY A 198 -8.93 -0.14 -24.30
N VAL A 199 -7.93 0.22 -23.51
CA VAL A 199 -7.01 1.34 -23.80
C VAL A 199 -5.88 0.95 -24.77
N GLY A 200 -5.58 -0.34 -24.90
CA GLY A 200 -4.55 -0.86 -25.83
C GLY A 200 -5.03 -1.08 -27.27
N GLY A 201 -6.29 -0.80 -27.58
CA GLY A 201 -6.94 -1.15 -28.85
C GLY A 201 -6.97 -0.07 -29.94
N THR A 202 -6.30 1.08 -29.80
CA THR A 202 -6.30 2.10 -30.85
C THR A 202 -4.99 2.89 -30.91
N VAL A 203 -3.95 2.25 -31.40
CA VAL A 203 -2.88 2.91 -32.16
C VAL A 203 -2.60 2.01 -33.37
N ALA A 204 -3.41 2.14 -34.39
CA ALA A 204 -3.08 1.75 -35.74
C ALA A 204 -2.69 3.00 -36.52
N VAL A 205 -1.43 3.03 -36.95
CA VAL A 205 -0.77 3.84 -38.00
C VAL A 205 -0.65 5.32 -37.72
#